data_02ba64f044c8e42983fc392656a5f6dc
#
_entry.id   02ba64f044c8e42983fc392656a5f6dc
#
_cell.length_a   1.000
_cell.length_b   1.000
_cell.length_c   1.000
_cell.angle_alpha   90.00
_cell.angle_beta   90.00
_cell.angle_gamma   90.00
#
_symmetry.space_group_name_H-M   'P 1'
#
loop_
_entity.id
_entity.type
_entity.pdbx_description
1 polymer ?
#
loop_
_entity_poly.entity_id
_entity_poly.type
_entity_poly.pdbx_seq_one_letter_code
_entity_poly.pdbx_strand_id
1 'polypeptide(L)'
;TMYVRGLATMGAGTPLVLIDGFERPLSSLSQDEIESVTVLKDAASQALYGVRGANGVILVTTKRGILEGMKVHASYQFGINTPFRLPDMADGYTYALAMNEALRMDGLSVLYSNSDLEAFRTGSNPELFPNVNWKDEVLKNKGTTHQFNASFTGGGKNVSYFAAINYIGDNGFMNENYFSPDYSSQMSWDKLSARANLDINATKLTLVKLNLLGELSQHNRPATEYSTLFPMIYDVPAAAFPVKTSTGVWGGDNVRKNPVAESVAKGFSVGNDRALYADLRIIQDLSVLTSGLSAELAIAYDNRASYWDNKTKNYLYESLQPVKDNGGTITDITRTRYGQETDLSFSSSLGYQNRVTTFEAKVNYEKNWQDMHQLNAAVIYYQEE
;
A
#
# COMPACT_ATOMS: atom_id res chain seq x y z
N THR A 1 9.78 -0.85 -7.41
CA THR A 1 11.18 -0.38 -7.25
C THR A 1 11.53 0.49 -8.45
N MET A 2 12.13 1.66 -8.22
CA MET A 2 12.51 2.62 -9.27
C MET A 2 14.02 2.61 -9.44
N TYR A 3 14.52 2.61 -10.68
CA TYR A 3 15.94 2.60 -11.01
C TYR A 3 16.25 3.73 -11.99
N VAL A 4 17.35 4.45 -11.80
CA VAL A 4 17.78 5.53 -12.72
C VAL A 4 18.82 5.05 -13.73
N ARG A 5 19.68 4.08 -13.36
CA ARG A 5 20.75 3.51 -14.20
C ARG A 5 20.70 1.97 -14.32
N GLY A 6 19.58 1.33 -14.01
CA GLY A 6 19.45 -0.12 -13.94
C GLY A 6 20.08 -0.71 -12.69
N LEU A 7 20.22 -2.04 -12.66
CA LEU A 7 20.80 -2.81 -11.54
C LEU A 7 22.35 -2.81 -11.62
N ALA A 8 22.98 -1.65 -11.53
CA ALA A 8 24.44 -1.55 -11.66
C ALA A 8 25.21 -1.74 -10.35
N THR A 9 24.54 -1.88 -9.22
CA THR A 9 25.17 -2.04 -7.90
C THR A 9 24.65 -3.27 -7.17
N MET A 10 25.53 -3.96 -6.41
CA MET A 10 25.19 -5.11 -5.57
C MET A 10 24.38 -4.74 -4.30
N GLY A 11 24.03 -3.48 -4.09
CA GLY A 11 23.17 -2.98 -3.01
C GLY A 11 21.79 -2.53 -3.51
N ALA A 12 20.90 -2.15 -2.61
CA ALA A 12 19.59 -1.59 -2.94
C ALA A 12 19.78 -0.30 -3.76
N GLY A 13 19.69 -0.40 -5.08
CA GLY A 13 19.95 0.66 -6.04
C GLY A 13 18.83 1.69 -6.17
N THR A 14 18.18 2.08 -5.06
CA THR A 14 17.14 3.11 -5.09
C THR A 14 17.75 4.52 -5.24
N PRO A 15 17.22 5.34 -6.15
CA PRO A 15 17.67 6.72 -6.28
C PRO A 15 17.28 7.55 -5.04
N LEU A 16 18.07 8.58 -4.76
CA LEU A 16 17.73 9.60 -3.78
C LEU A 16 16.59 10.47 -4.31
N VAL A 17 15.47 10.54 -3.58
CA VAL A 17 14.34 11.39 -3.95
C VAL A 17 14.31 12.60 -3.04
N LEU A 18 14.40 13.79 -3.63
CA LEU A 18 14.34 15.05 -2.90
C LEU A 18 13.09 15.83 -3.34
N ILE A 19 12.22 16.13 -2.39
CA ILE A 19 11.03 16.97 -2.59
C ILE A 19 11.32 18.33 -1.97
N ASP A 20 11.35 19.37 -2.80
CA ASP A 20 11.71 20.74 -2.42
C ASP A 20 13.05 20.83 -1.65
N GLY A 21 13.98 19.89 -1.95
CA GLY A 21 15.33 19.84 -1.37
C GLY A 21 15.50 18.86 -0.20
N PHE A 22 14.44 18.26 0.32
CA PHE A 22 14.49 17.33 1.46
C PHE A 22 14.16 15.90 1.04
N GLU A 23 14.82 14.90 1.64
CA GLU A 23 14.56 13.50 1.34
C GLU A 23 13.21 13.07 1.91
N ARG A 24 12.27 12.81 1.01
CA ARG A 24 10.89 12.42 1.34
C ARG A 24 10.40 11.36 0.35
N PRO A 25 9.48 10.48 0.77
CA PRO A 25 8.94 9.46 -0.12
C PRO A 25 8.08 10.09 -1.23
N LEU A 26 8.25 9.63 -2.47
CA LEU A 26 7.46 10.10 -3.62
C LEU A 26 5.95 9.85 -3.43
N SER A 27 5.58 8.82 -2.64
CA SER A 27 4.19 8.51 -2.29
C SER A 27 3.49 9.58 -1.43
N SER A 28 4.23 10.56 -0.92
CA SER A 28 3.68 11.72 -0.22
C SER A 28 3.14 12.81 -1.15
N LEU A 29 3.27 12.63 -2.47
CA LEU A 29 2.83 13.61 -3.46
C LEU A 29 1.60 13.12 -4.24
N SER A 30 0.65 14.01 -4.46
CA SER A 30 -0.34 13.88 -5.54
C SER A 30 0.26 14.41 -6.84
N GLN A 31 -0.16 13.84 -7.99
CA GLN A 31 0.27 14.32 -9.31
C GLN A 31 -0.04 15.80 -9.52
N ASP A 32 -1.18 16.26 -9.00
CA ASP A 32 -1.63 17.65 -9.12
C ASP A 32 -0.79 18.65 -8.31
N GLU A 33 0.07 18.18 -7.40
CA GLU A 33 0.96 19.01 -6.60
C GLU A 33 2.34 19.23 -7.24
N ILE A 34 2.68 18.44 -8.26
CA ILE A 34 4.00 18.45 -8.87
C ILE A 34 4.09 19.56 -9.92
N GLU A 35 5.10 20.41 -9.80
CA GLU A 35 5.46 21.41 -10.82
C GLU A 35 6.46 20.83 -11.82
N SER A 36 7.52 20.18 -11.32
CA SER A 36 8.55 19.58 -12.16
C SER A 36 9.24 18.39 -11.50
N VAL A 37 9.73 17.49 -12.35
CA VAL A 37 10.59 16.37 -11.93
C VAL A 37 11.86 16.40 -12.75
N THR A 38 13.01 16.47 -12.09
CA THR A 38 14.34 16.46 -12.73
C THR A 38 15.10 15.23 -12.25
N VAL A 39 15.65 14.47 -13.19
CA VAL A 39 16.45 13.29 -12.89
C VAL A 39 17.92 13.56 -13.18
N LEU A 40 18.75 13.60 -12.13
CA LEU A 40 20.19 13.79 -12.22
C LEU A 40 20.87 12.44 -12.44
N LYS A 41 21.45 12.28 -13.62
CA LYS A 41 22.15 11.03 -14.02
C LYS A 41 23.67 11.21 -14.06
N ASP A 42 24.16 12.45 -14.16
CA ASP A 42 25.57 12.74 -14.35
C ASP A 42 26.32 12.81 -13.02
N ALA A 43 27.56 12.32 -13.01
CA ALA A 43 28.40 12.33 -11.81
C ALA A 43 28.63 13.75 -11.26
N ALA A 44 28.76 14.75 -12.14
CA ALA A 44 28.93 16.14 -11.73
C ALA A 44 27.69 16.70 -11.00
N SER A 45 26.48 16.41 -11.53
CA SER A 45 25.23 16.81 -10.90
C SER A 45 24.98 16.08 -9.57
N GLN A 46 25.47 14.83 -9.45
CA GLN A 46 25.35 14.01 -8.26
C GLN A 46 26.37 14.38 -7.17
N ALA A 47 27.47 15.02 -7.53
CA ALA A 47 28.55 15.39 -6.60
C ALA A 47 28.05 16.25 -5.42
N LEU A 48 26.99 17.05 -5.62
CA LEU A 48 26.36 17.85 -4.57
C LEU A 48 25.71 16.99 -3.44
N TYR A 49 25.39 15.74 -3.74
CA TYR A 49 24.68 14.82 -2.84
C TYR A 49 25.59 13.70 -2.30
N GLY A 50 26.89 13.75 -2.64
CA GLY A 50 27.89 12.78 -2.18
C GLY A 50 27.51 11.33 -2.45
N VAL A 51 27.83 10.43 -1.54
CA VAL A 51 27.56 8.98 -1.65
C VAL A 51 26.07 8.67 -1.80
N ARG A 52 25.19 9.50 -1.24
CA ARG A 52 23.72 9.32 -1.32
C ARG A 52 23.21 9.48 -2.75
N GLY A 53 23.88 10.27 -3.60
CA GLY A 53 23.54 10.47 -5.00
C GLY A 53 24.05 9.38 -5.95
N ALA A 54 24.81 8.39 -5.48
CA ALA A 54 25.49 7.40 -6.35
C ALA A 54 24.56 6.59 -7.27
N ASN A 55 23.31 6.36 -6.84
CA ASN A 55 22.30 5.63 -7.62
C ASN A 55 21.40 6.54 -8.48
N GLY A 56 21.73 7.83 -8.56
CA GLY A 56 20.92 8.86 -9.20
C GLY A 56 20.13 9.69 -8.19
N VAL A 57 19.73 10.88 -8.59
CA VAL A 57 18.94 11.79 -7.77
C VAL A 57 17.70 12.21 -8.56
N ILE A 58 16.55 12.15 -7.93
CA ILE A 58 15.26 12.62 -8.45
C ILE A 58 14.89 13.87 -7.66
N LEU A 59 14.90 15.01 -8.32
CA LEU A 59 14.47 16.29 -7.75
C LEU A 59 13.02 16.52 -8.12
N VAL A 60 12.16 16.66 -7.14
CA VAL A 60 10.75 17.02 -7.34
C VAL A 60 10.53 18.41 -6.76
N THR A 61 10.02 19.30 -7.60
CA THR A 61 9.58 20.63 -7.16
C THR A 61 8.07 20.64 -7.09
N THR A 62 7.53 21.08 -5.98
CA THR A 62 6.08 21.21 -5.79
C THR A 62 5.58 22.57 -6.28
N LYS A 63 4.31 22.64 -6.67
CA LYS A 63 3.65 23.86 -7.14
C LYS A 63 3.71 24.95 -6.08
N ARG A 64 3.89 26.18 -6.55
CA ARG A 64 4.01 27.41 -5.76
C ARG A 64 2.86 28.36 -6.04
N GLY A 65 2.73 29.36 -5.19
CA GLY A 65 1.83 30.46 -5.41
C GLY A 65 2.21 31.32 -6.61
N ILE A 66 1.24 32.03 -7.13
CA ILE A 66 1.42 33.02 -8.21
C ILE A 66 1.09 34.41 -7.66
N LEU A 67 1.74 35.45 -8.18
CA LEU A 67 1.49 36.85 -7.78
C LEU A 67 0.26 37.42 -8.49
N GLU A 68 -0.79 36.64 -8.64
CA GLU A 68 -2.05 36.96 -9.31
C GLU A 68 -3.22 36.66 -8.38
N GLY A 69 -4.43 37.00 -8.83
CA GLY A 69 -5.65 36.63 -8.11
C GLY A 69 -5.79 35.13 -7.91
N MET A 70 -6.63 34.73 -6.95
CA MET A 70 -6.84 33.33 -6.60
C MET A 70 -7.37 32.52 -7.78
N LYS A 71 -6.73 31.40 -8.06
CA LYS A 71 -7.20 30.36 -8.98
C LYS A 71 -7.54 29.09 -8.18
N VAL A 72 -8.66 28.47 -8.53
CA VAL A 72 -9.14 27.24 -7.91
C VAL A 72 -9.17 26.15 -8.97
N HIS A 73 -8.62 25.00 -8.67
CA HIS A 73 -8.73 23.79 -9.48
C HIS A 73 -9.33 22.68 -8.62
N ALA A 74 -10.31 21.95 -9.17
CA ALA A 74 -10.87 20.77 -8.53
C ALA A 74 -11.05 19.67 -9.57
N SER A 75 -10.75 18.43 -9.17
CA SER A 75 -10.94 17.24 -10.00
C SER A 75 -11.49 16.09 -9.17
N TYR A 76 -12.30 15.27 -9.81
CA TYR A 76 -12.78 14.01 -9.25
C TYR A 76 -12.61 12.91 -10.28
N GLN A 77 -12.07 11.78 -9.83
CA GLN A 77 -11.87 10.60 -10.66
C GLN A 77 -12.51 9.39 -9.95
N PHE A 78 -13.22 8.60 -10.74
CA PHE A 78 -13.75 7.31 -10.33
C PHE A 78 -13.10 6.23 -11.19
N GLY A 79 -12.57 5.20 -10.54
CA GLY A 79 -11.94 4.06 -11.19
C GLY A 79 -12.61 2.75 -10.80
N ILE A 80 -12.68 1.83 -11.74
CA ILE A 80 -13.02 0.43 -11.49
C ILE A 80 -11.75 -0.38 -11.71
N ASN A 81 -11.31 -1.07 -10.66
CA ASN A 81 -10.13 -1.92 -10.68
C ASN A 81 -10.56 -3.36 -10.93
N THR A 82 -9.89 -4.05 -11.84
CA THR A 82 -10.10 -5.48 -12.08
C THR A 82 -8.78 -6.22 -11.98
N PRO A 83 -8.74 -7.42 -11.37
CA PRO A 83 -7.53 -8.24 -11.38
C PRO A 83 -7.15 -8.56 -12.83
N PHE A 84 -5.90 -8.28 -13.19
CA PHE A 84 -5.44 -8.51 -14.57
C PHE A 84 -5.36 -10.00 -14.91
N ARG A 85 -4.88 -10.83 -13.96
CA ARG A 85 -4.74 -12.26 -14.14
C ARG A 85 -4.73 -12.96 -12.79
N LEU A 86 -5.68 -13.86 -12.59
CA LEU A 86 -5.70 -14.79 -11.47
C LEU A 86 -5.64 -16.20 -12.04
N PRO A 87 -4.84 -17.12 -11.47
CA PRO A 87 -4.80 -18.52 -11.89
C PRO A 87 -6.19 -19.16 -11.73
N ASP A 88 -6.53 -20.07 -12.65
CA ASP A 88 -7.67 -20.95 -12.49
C ASP A 88 -7.22 -22.24 -11.84
N MET A 89 -8.05 -22.76 -10.93
CA MET A 89 -7.79 -23.97 -10.17
C MET A 89 -8.61 -25.14 -10.74
N ALA A 90 -8.11 -26.35 -10.57
CA ALA A 90 -8.86 -27.55 -10.91
C ALA A 90 -10.12 -27.65 -10.05
N ASP A 91 -11.21 -28.07 -10.67
CA ASP A 91 -12.44 -28.41 -9.95
C ASP A 91 -12.30 -29.67 -9.09
N GLY A 92 -13.30 -29.94 -8.22
CA GLY A 92 -13.27 -31.06 -7.31
C GLY A 92 -13.13 -32.41 -7.99
N TYR A 93 -13.78 -32.61 -9.14
CA TYR A 93 -13.70 -33.85 -9.92
C TYR A 93 -12.32 -34.04 -10.55
N THR A 94 -11.79 -33.02 -11.20
CA THR A 94 -10.46 -33.07 -11.80
C THR A 94 -9.38 -33.29 -10.74
N TYR A 95 -9.49 -32.62 -9.58
CA TYR A 95 -8.59 -32.83 -8.46
C TYR A 95 -8.65 -34.28 -7.96
N ALA A 96 -9.85 -34.85 -7.75
CA ALA A 96 -10.03 -36.21 -7.25
C ALA A 96 -9.46 -37.27 -8.21
N LEU A 97 -9.63 -37.08 -9.52
CA LEU A 97 -9.02 -37.92 -10.54
C LEU A 97 -7.49 -37.85 -10.50
N ALA A 98 -6.93 -36.65 -10.48
CA ALA A 98 -5.47 -36.44 -10.44
C ALA A 98 -4.83 -37.04 -9.17
N MET A 99 -5.53 -36.90 -8.02
CA MET A 99 -5.08 -37.49 -6.76
C MET A 99 -5.06 -39.01 -6.80
N ASN A 100 -6.11 -39.63 -7.34
CA ASN A 100 -6.15 -41.09 -7.52
C ASN A 100 -5.05 -41.58 -8.45
N GLU A 101 -4.75 -40.85 -9.52
CA GLU A 101 -3.69 -41.23 -10.44
C GLU A 101 -2.30 -41.09 -9.79
N ALA A 102 -2.06 -40.01 -9.06
CA ALA A 102 -0.82 -39.85 -8.31
C ALA A 102 -0.60 -40.99 -7.31
N LEU A 103 -1.64 -41.36 -6.54
CA LEU A 103 -1.57 -42.48 -5.61
C LEU A 103 -1.27 -43.82 -6.30
N ARG A 104 -1.86 -44.06 -7.50
CA ARG A 104 -1.55 -45.28 -8.29
C ARG A 104 -0.10 -45.30 -8.75
N MET A 105 0.43 -44.17 -9.21
CA MET A 105 1.83 -44.06 -9.62
C MET A 105 2.80 -44.33 -8.47
N ASP A 106 2.41 -43.97 -7.24
CA ASP A 106 3.17 -44.23 -6.02
C ASP A 106 2.93 -45.67 -5.47
N GLY A 107 2.12 -46.49 -6.14
CA GLY A 107 1.76 -47.84 -5.69
C GLY A 107 0.85 -47.88 -4.46
N LEU A 108 0.16 -46.78 -4.18
CA LEU A 108 -0.77 -46.64 -3.06
C LEU A 108 -2.22 -46.90 -3.47
N SER A 109 -3.08 -47.18 -2.50
CA SER A 109 -4.52 -47.33 -2.71
C SER A 109 -5.15 -45.99 -3.08
N VAL A 110 -6.10 -46.01 -4.02
CA VAL A 110 -6.85 -44.80 -4.40
C VAL A 110 -7.65 -44.23 -3.22
N LEU A 111 -7.73 -42.92 -3.15
CA LEU A 111 -8.45 -42.22 -2.09
C LEU A 111 -9.96 -42.16 -2.37
N TYR A 112 -10.34 -41.93 -3.61
CA TYR A 112 -11.72 -41.75 -4.05
C TYR A 112 -12.18 -42.98 -4.84
N SER A 113 -13.27 -43.61 -4.40
CA SER A 113 -13.92 -44.69 -5.15
C SER A 113 -14.60 -44.18 -6.42
N ASN A 114 -15.02 -45.10 -7.30
CA ASN A 114 -15.76 -44.69 -8.50
C ASN A 114 -17.09 -43.99 -8.17
N SER A 115 -17.76 -44.37 -7.07
CA SER A 115 -18.97 -43.68 -6.59
C SER A 115 -18.67 -42.28 -6.08
N ASP A 116 -17.51 -42.07 -5.46
CA ASP A 116 -17.09 -40.74 -4.99
C ASP A 116 -16.75 -39.82 -6.18
N LEU A 117 -16.04 -40.35 -7.18
CA LEU A 117 -15.76 -39.61 -8.41
C LEU A 117 -17.05 -39.24 -9.16
N GLU A 118 -18.04 -40.14 -9.21
CA GLU A 118 -19.34 -39.82 -9.80
C GLU A 118 -20.10 -38.77 -8.99
N ALA A 119 -19.99 -38.79 -7.66
CA ALA A 119 -20.57 -37.77 -6.82
C ALA A 119 -19.95 -36.37 -7.05
N PHE A 120 -18.63 -36.28 -7.21
CA PHE A 120 -17.97 -35.05 -7.61
C PHE A 120 -18.42 -34.57 -9.01
N ARG A 121 -18.50 -35.48 -9.96
CA ARG A 121 -18.89 -35.18 -11.36
C ARG A 121 -20.33 -34.67 -11.47
N THR A 122 -21.25 -35.24 -10.72
CA THR A 122 -22.68 -34.89 -10.75
C THR A 122 -23.06 -33.78 -9.77
N GLY A 123 -22.15 -33.43 -8.82
CA GLY A 123 -22.45 -32.51 -7.73
C GLY A 123 -23.44 -33.08 -6.70
N SER A 124 -23.61 -34.43 -6.67
CA SER A 124 -24.45 -35.05 -5.66
C SER A 124 -23.78 -35.03 -4.31
N ASN A 125 -24.52 -34.68 -3.25
CA ASN A 125 -24.00 -34.55 -1.88
C ASN A 125 -22.80 -33.57 -1.79
N PRO A 126 -22.98 -32.28 -2.09
CA PRO A 126 -21.88 -31.29 -2.12
C PRO A 126 -21.27 -31.02 -0.74
N GLU A 127 -21.88 -31.49 0.31
CA GLU A 127 -21.32 -31.43 1.68
C GLU A 127 -20.15 -32.39 1.86
N LEU A 128 -20.24 -33.60 1.33
CA LEU A 128 -19.20 -34.63 1.38
C LEU A 128 -18.26 -34.62 0.17
N PHE A 129 -18.76 -34.20 -0.98
CA PHE A 129 -18.03 -34.11 -2.23
C PHE A 129 -18.08 -32.68 -2.78
N PRO A 130 -17.43 -31.73 -2.07
CA PRO A 130 -17.51 -30.33 -2.41
C PRO A 130 -16.75 -30.02 -3.71
N ASN A 131 -17.20 -28.96 -4.38
CA ASN A 131 -16.53 -28.38 -5.53
C ASN A 131 -16.48 -26.85 -5.33
N VAL A 132 -15.59 -26.39 -4.48
CA VAL A 132 -15.50 -24.98 -4.07
C VAL A 132 -14.46 -24.25 -4.88
N ASN A 133 -14.85 -23.21 -5.59
CA ASN A 133 -13.92 -22.28 -6.21
C ASN A 133 -13.51 -21.21 -5.18
N TRP A 134 -12.48 -21.48 -4.40
CA TRP A 134 -12.03 -20.62 -3.32
C TRP A 134 -11.70 -19.19 -3.77
N LYS A 135 -11.22 -19.03 -5.02
CA LYS A 135 -10.97 -17.72 -5.61
C LYS A 135 -12.25 -16.89 -5.67
N ASP A 136 -13.31 -17.46 -6.21
CA ASP A 136 -14.59 -16.74 -6.40
C ASP A 136 -15.36 -16.58 -5.08
N GLU A 137 -15.12 -17.46 -4.10
CA GLU A 137 -15.71 -17.36 -2.79
C GLU A 137 -15.03 -16.26 -1.93
N VAL A 138 -13.72 -16.08 -2.06
CA VAL A 138 -12.95 -15.09 -1.27
C VAL A 138 -12.84 -13.75 -1.98
N LEU A 139 -12.77 -13.75 -3.33
CA LEU A 139 -12.49 -12.55 -4.12
C LEU A 139 -13.65 -12.21 -5.06
N LYS A 140 -13.92 -10.93 -5.19
CA LYS A 140 -14.80 -10.39 -6.25
C LYS A 140 -13.96 -9.84 -7.41
N ASN A 141 -14.54 -9.78 -8.59
CA ASN A 141 -13.85 -9.40 -9.82
C ASN A 141 -13.67 -7.87 -9.98
N LYS A 142 -14.16 -7.06 -9.06
CA LYS A 142 -14.11 -5.59 -9.17
C LYS A 142 -13.86 -4.95 -7.82
N GLY A 143 -12.93 -4.00 -7.80
CA GLY A 143 -12.75 -3.00 -6.76
C GLY A 143 -13.08 -1.61 -7.30
N THR A 144 -13.13 -0.61 -6.44
CA THR A 144 -13.40 0.78 -6.84
C THR A 144 -12.40 1.72 -6.21
N THR A 145 -12.01 2.75 -6.97
CA THR A 145 -11.15 3.83 -6.48
C THR A 145 -11.86 5.16 -6.69
N HIS A 146 -11.86 5.99 -5.67
CA HIS A 146 -12.34 7.37 -5.70
C HIS A 146 -11.16 8.29 -5.41
N GLN A 147 -10.94 9.29 -6.26
CA GLN A 147 -9.92 10.30 -6.03
C GLN A 147 -10.53 11.68 -6.19
N PHE A 148 -10.35 12.51 -5.18
CA PHE A 148 -10.74 13.91 -5.18
C PHE A 148 -9.52 14.78 -4.92
N ASN A 149 -9.30 15.80 -5.76
CA ASN A 149 -8.25 16.79 -5.57
C ASN A 149 -8.86 18.19 -5.67
N ALA A 150 -8.46 19.07 -4.77
CA ALA A 150 -8.77 20.49 -4.83
C ALA A 150 -7.51 21.30 -4.53
N SER A 151 -7.22 22.31 -5.34
CA SER A 151 -6.10 23.21 -5.09
C SER A 151 -6.47 24.66 -5.28
N PHE A 152 -5.80 25.51 -4.51
CA PHE A 152 -5.96 26.95 -4.44
C PHE A 152 -4.59 27.59 -4.64
N THR A 153 -4.45 28.38 -5.67
CA THR A 153 -3.20 29.07 -5.99
C THR A 153 -3.47 30.56 -6.07
N GLY A 154 -2.66 31.36 -5.44
CA GLY A 154 -2.85 32.81 -5.47
C GLY A 154 -1.73 33.56 -4.79
N GLY A 155 -1.89 34.86 -4.69
CA GLY A 155 -0.93 35.71 -4.01
C GLY A 155 -1.16 37.18 -4.26
N GLY A 156 -0.30 37.97 -3.67
CA GLY A 156 -0.22 39.41 -3.81
C GLY A 156 1.23 39.87 -3.80
N LYS A 157 1.47 41.14 -3.63
CA LYS A 157 2.80 41.75 -3.77
C LYS A 157 3.90 41.09 -2.93
N ASN A 158 3.56 40.65 -1.71
CA ASN A 158 4.55 40.16 -0.75
C ASN A 158 4.39 38.70 -0.37
N VAL A 159 3.23 38.07 -0.66
CA VAL A 159 2.94 36.69 -0.28
C VAL A 159 2.29 35.98 -1.45
N SER A 160 2.79 34.81 -1.80
CA SER A 160 2.11 33.89 -2.70
C SER A 160 1.92 32.54 -2.00
N TYR A 161 0.86 31.83 -2.37
CA TYR A 161 0.50 30.58 -1.74
C TYR A 161 -0.04 29.56 -2.74
N PHE A 162 0.26 28.30 -2.45
CA PHE A 162 -0.38 27.12 -3.02
C PHE A 162 -0.91 26.27 -1.87
N ALA A 163 -2.19 25.93 -1.90
CA ALA A 163 -2.79 24.98 -0.96
C ALA A 163 -3.50 23.89 -1.72
N ALA A 164 -3.43 22.64 -1.24
CA ALA A 164 -4.10 21.50 -1.86
C ALA A 164 -4.67 20.58 -0.80
N ILE A 165 -5.81 19.96 -1.12
CA ILE A 165 -6.42 18.87 -0.36
C ILE A 165 -6.66 17.74 -1.33
N ASN A 166 -6.17 16.54 -1.00
CA ASN A 166 -6.33 15.35 -1.82
C ASN A 166 -6.92 14.22 -0.97
N TYR A 167 -7.87 13.50 -1.52
CA TYR A 167 -8.45 12.30 -0.94
C TYR A 167 -8.40 11.17 -1.95
N ILE A 168 -7.99 9.99 -1.51
CA ILE A 168 -8.05 8.74 -2.26
C ILE A 168 -8.73 7.71 -1.37
N GLY A 169 -9.80 7.08 -1.87
CA GLY A 169 -10.45 5.94 -1.25
C GLY A 169 -10.41 4.74 -2.22
N ASP A 170 -9.89 3.62 -1.76
CA ASP A 170 -9.79 2.38 -2.53
C ASP A 170 -10.50 1.25 -1.80
N ASN A 171 -11.46 0.61 -2.46
CA ASN A 171 -12.13 -0.60 -2.00
C ASN A 171 -11.62 -1.79 -2.81
N GLY A 172 -11.05 -2.76 -2.10
CA GLY A 172 -10.40 -3.93 -2.68
C GLY A 172 -11.37 -5.00 -3.16
N PHE A 173 -10.85 -6.21 -3.27
CA PHE A 173 -11.47 -7.32 -4.00
C PHE A 173 -12.06 -8.40 -3.11
N MET A 174 -12.20 -8.19 -1.78
CA MET A 174 -12.80 -9.21 -0.92
C MET A 174 -14.29 -9.38 -1.23
N ASN A 175 -14.73 -10.63 -1.35
CA ASN A 175 -16.15 -10.96 -1.52
C ASN A 175 -16.89 -10.74 -0.19
N GLU A 176 -18.00 -10.02 -0.26
CA GLU A 176 -18.77 -9.56 0.91
C GLU A 176 -19.89 -10.52 1.34
N ASN A 177 -20.09 -11.63 0.60
CA ASN A 177 -21.19 -12.57 0.82
C ASN A 177 -21.24 -13.16 2.25
N TYR A 178 -20.09 -13.25 2.91
CA TYR A 178 -19.96 -13.86 4.23
C TYR A 178 -19.54 -12.86 5.31
N PHE A 179 -19.55 -11.56 5.04
CA PHE A 179 -19.15 -10.56 6.01
C PHE A 179 -20.04 -10.59 7.26
N SER A 180 -19.41 -10.34 8.41
CA SER A 180 -20.13 -10.14 9.66
C SER A 180 -21.00 -8.87 9.55
N PRO A 181 -22.23 -8.87 10.12
CA PRO A 181 -23.01 -7.64 10.24
C PRO A 181 -22.36 -6.61 11.18
N ASP A 182 -21.51 -7.06 12.10
CA ASP A 182 -20.93 -6.23 13.16
C ASP A 182 -19.63 -5.53 12.73
N TYR A 183 -18.95 -6.02 11.66
CA TYR A 183 -17.70 -5.43 11.16
C TYR A 183 -17.44 -5.81 9.72
N SER A 184 -16.65 -4.97 9.04
CA SER A 184 -16.16 -5.24 7.70
C SER A 184 -14.71 -5.72 7.75
N SER A 185 -14.42 -6.84 7.09
CA SER A 185 -13.09 -7.32 6.78
C SER A 185 -12.66 -7.00 5.33
N GLN A 186 -13.35 -6.05 4.66
CA GLN A 186 -12.97 -5.58 3.33
C GLN A 186 -11.57 -5.00 3.34
N MET A 187 -10.83 -5.28 2.29
CA MET A 187 -9.59 -4.59 2.01
C MET A 187 -9.92 -3.19 1.52
N SER A 188 -9.65 -2.18 2.32
CA SER A 188 -9.82 -0.79 1.91
C SER A 188 -8.63 0.08 2.33
N TRP A 189 -8.44 1.15 1.60
CA TRP A 189 -7.43 2.14 1.89
C TRP A 189 -7.98 3.53 1.62
N ASP A 190 -7.96 4.37 2.63
CA ASP A 190 -8.36 5.76 2.55
C ASP A 190 -7.16 6.63 2.91
N LYS A 191 -6.88 7.66 2.13
CA LYS A 191 -5.82 8.64 2.39
C LYS A 191 -6.35 10.04 2.17
N LEU A 192 -6.20 10.88 3.18
CA LEU A 192 -6.40 12.32 3.12
C LEU A 192 -5.06 13.03 3.28
N SER A 193 -4.73 13.94 2.38
CA SER A 193 -3.56 14.81 2.52
C SER A 193 -3.92 16.27 2.32
N ALA A 194 -3.24 17.14 3.05
CA ALA A 194 -3.37 18.58 2.93
C ALA A 194 -1.98 19.22 2.87
N ARG A 195 -1.74 20.01 1.82
CA ARG A 195 -0.48 20.73 1.57
C ARG A 195 -0.71 22.24 1.61
N ALA A 196 0.25 22.95 2.15
CA ALA A 196 0.34 24.40 2.06
C ALA A 196 1.79 24.83 1.80
N ASN A 197 2.03 25.54 0.70
CA ASN A 197 3.30 26.14 0.33
C ASN A 197 3.13 27.65 0.32
N LEU A 198 3.93 28.36 1.11
CA LEU A 198 3.91 29.83 1.22
C LEU A 198 5.27 30.39 0.85
N ASP A 199 5.28 31.40 -0.02
CA ASP A 199 6.46 32.20 -0.34
C ASP A 199 6.19 33.62 0.11
N ILE A 200 7.02 34.14 1.02
CA ILE A 200 6.87 35.46 1.68
C ILE A 200 8.08 36.31 1.38
N ASN A 201 7.92 37.36 0.60
CA ASN A 201 8.91 38.40 0.40
C ASN A 201 8.93 39.30 1.64
N ALA A 202 9.66 38.90 2.68
CA ALA A 202 9.74 39.62 3.96
C ALA A 202 10.39 41.01 3.77
N THR A 203 11.38 41.08 2.89
CA THR A 203 11.99 42.32 2.41
C THR A 203 12.25 42.20 0.89
N LYS A 204 12.82 43.24 0.28
CA LYS A 204 13.28 43.17 -1.14
C LYS A 204 14.43 42.17 -1.33
N LEU A 205 15.14 41.81 -0.27
CA LEU A 205 16.33 40.95 -0.28
C LEU A 205 16.12 39.63 0.48
N THR A 206 14.98 39.47 1.16
CA THR A 206 14.73 38.30 2.01
C THR A 206 13.47 37.58 1.56
N LEU A 207 13.62 36.34 1.12
CA LEU A 207 12.52 35.43 0.78
C LEU A 207 12.44 34.33 1.86
N VAL A 208 11.25 34.14 2.41
CA VAL A 208 10.94 33.04 3.34
C VAL A 208 9.99 32.08 2.66
N LYS A 209 10.34 30.79 2.65
CA LYS A 209 9.50 29.71 2.14
C LYS A 209 9.09 28.80 3.27
N LEU A 210 7.80 28.54 3.41
CA LEU A 210 7.25 27.59 4.36
C LEU A 210 6.46 26.54 3.58
N ASN A 211 6.77 25.27 3.81
CA ASN A 211 6.05 24.13 3.24
C ASN A 211 5.53 23.25 4.37
N LEU A 212 4.27 22.89 4.28
CA LEU A 212 3.60 21.99 5.21
C LEU A 212 2.84 20.92 4.43
N LEU A 213 2.97 19.67 4.84
CA LEU A 213 2.15 18.56 4.34
C LEU A 213 1.74 17.69 5.53
N GLY A 214 0.44 17.54 5.72
CA GLY A 214 -0.15 16.58 6.64
C GLY A 214 -0.80 15.44 5.88
N GLU A 215 -0.60 14.20 6.32
CA GLU A 215 -1.22 13.00 5.75
C GLU A 215 -1.86 12.16 6.85
N LEU A 216 -3.07 11.67 6.57
CA LEU A 216 -3.78 10.68 7.36
C LEU A 216 -4.18 9.55 6.41
N SER A 217 -3.86 8.32 6.76
CA SER A 217 -4.25 7.18 5.96
C SER A 217 -4.77 6.06 6.86
N GLN A 218 -5.82 5.40 6.40
CA GLN A 218 -6.43 4.27 7.09
C GLN A 218 -6.45 3.07 6.14
N HIS A 219 -6.02 1.92 6.66
CA HIS A 219 -6.07 0.64 5.97
C HIS A 219 -7.01 -0.29 6.74
N ASN A 220 -7.93 -0.93 6.07
CA ASN A 220 -8.69 -2.02 6.65
C ASN A 220 -8.35 -3.33 5.93
N ARG A 221 -8.28 -4.43 6.69
CA ARG A 221 -8.00 -5.76 6.14
C ARG A 221 -8.58 -6.87 7.02
N PRO A 222 -8.72 -8.10 6.50
CA PRO A 222 -8.94 -9.29 7.33
C PRO A 222 -7.87 -9.40 8.43
N ALA A 223 -8.22 -10.03 9.56
CA ALA A 223 -7.25 -10.31 10.62
C ALA A 223 -6.13 -11.24 10.14
N THR A 224 -6.43 -12.16 9.20
CA THR A 224 -5.43 -12.97 8.53
C THR A 224 -4.69 -12.12 7.48
N GLU A 225 -3.37 -12.08 7.58
CA GLU A 225 -2.53 -11.29 6.67
C GLU A 225 -2.59 -11.79 5.23
N TYR A 226 -2.40 -10.88 4.27
CA TYR A 226 -2.44 -11.18 2.84
C TYR A 226 -1.42 -12.24 2.42
N SER A 227 -0.23 -12.20 3.00
CA SER A 227 0.84 -13.19 2.78
C SER A 227 0.43 -14.63 3.15
N THR A 228 -0.58 -14.77 4.01
CA THR A 228 -1.17 -16.07 4.40
C THR A 228 -2.45 -16.36 3.64
N LEU A 229 -3.34 -15.38 3.53
CA LEU A 229 -4.67 -15.56 2.93
C LEU A 229 -4.62 -15.86 1.43
N PHE A 230 -3.80 -15.13 0.66
CA PHE A 230 -3.74 -15.33 -0.79
C PHE A 230 -3.16 -16.69 -1.20
N PRO A 231 -2.03 -17.18 -0.64
CA PRO A 231 -1.59 -18.55 -0.91
C PRO A 231 -2.65 -19.59 -0.55
N MET A 232 -3.35 -19.41 0.56
CA MET A 232 -4.38 -20.35 1.02
C MET A 232 -5.52 -20.53 0.00
N ILE A 233 -5.89 -19.48 -0.76
CA ILE A 233 -6.92 -19.55 -1.82
C ILE A 233 -6.53 -20.57 -2.89
N TYR A 234 -5.23 -20.76 -3.15
CA TYR A 234 -4.70 -21.64 -4.18
C TYR A 234 -4.18 -22.98 -3.63
N ASP A 235 -3.87 -23.04 -2.32
CA ASP A 235 -3.34 -24.25 -1.69
C ASP A 235 -4.45 -25.22 -1.24
N VAL A 236 -5.67 -24.70 -0.98
CA VAL A 236 -6.80 -25.51 -0.57
C VAL A 236 -7.52 -26.09 -1.81
N PRO A 237 -7.54 -27.43 -1.99
CA PRO A 237 -8.24 -28.03 -3.12
C PRO A 237 -9.75 -27.76 -3.10
N ALA A 238 -10.35 -27.68 -4.29
CA ALA A 238 -11.80 -27.52 -4.45
C ALA A 238 -12.60 -28.68 -3.79
N ALA A 239 -11.99 -29.86 -3.69
CA ALA A 239 -12.56 -31.06 -3.10
C ALA A 239 -12.34 -31.23 -1.60
N ALA A 240 -11.68 -30.25 -0.92
CA ALA A 240 -11.25 -30.43 0.47
C ALA A 240 -12.42 -30.45 1.48
N PHE A 241 -13.25 -29.45 1.45
CA PHE A 241 -14.41 -29.26 2.34
C PHE A 241 -15.34 -28.17 1.79
N PRO A 242 -16.63 -28.13 2.18
CA PRO A 242 -17.55 -27.06 1.79
C PRO A 242 -17.19 -25.74 2.49
N VAL A 243 -17.64 -24.59 1.99
CA VAL A 243 -17.47 -23.29 2.66
C VAL A 243 -18.12 -23.35 4.05
N LYS A 244 -19.37 -23.81 4.11
CA LYS A 244 -20.10 -24.12 5.35
C LYS A 244 -20.77 -25.46 5.23
N THR A 245 -20.86 -26.15 6.33
CA THR A 245 -21.61 -27.42 6.45
C THR A 245 -23.11 -27.15 6.60
N SER A 246 -23.94 -28.17 6.50
CA SER A 246 -25.39 -28.10 6.75
C SER A 246 -25.76 -27.60 8.13
N THR A 247 -24.83 -27.72 9.09
CA THR A 247 -24.98 -27.18 10.47
C THR A 247 -24.68 -25.69 10.57
N GLY A 248 -24.24 -25.05 9.49
CA GLY A 248 -23.82 -23.63 9.45
C GLY A 248 -22.39 -23.39 9.94
N VAL A 249 -21.68 -24.43 10.38
CA VAL A 249 -20.29 -24.37 10.82
C VAL A 249 -19.36 -24.29 9.60
N TRP A 250 -18.23 -23.60 9.71
CA TRP A 250 -17.24 -23.52 8.64
C TRP A 250 -16.63 -24.89 8.35
N GLY A 251 -16.48 -25.23 7.06
CA GLY A 251 -15.73 -26.42 6.68
C GLY A 251 -14.24 -26.24 6.93
N GLY A 252 -13.54 -27.31 7.26
CA GLY A 252 -12.10 -27.32 7.49
C GLY A 252 -11.63 -28.62 8.08
N ASP A 253 -10.33 -28.87 8.08
CA ASP A 253 -9.75 -30.08 8.69
C ASP A 253 -8.57 -29.71 9.62
N ASN A 254 -7.89 -30.70 10.18
CA ASN A 254 -6.76 -30.50 11.07
C ASN A 254 -5.49 -30.01 10.36
N VAL A 255 -5.47 -30.00 9.03
CA VAL A 255 -4.33 -29.60 8.19
C VAL A 255 -4.58 -28.27 7.50
N ARG A 256 -5.82 -28.06 7.01
CA ARG A 256 -6.20 -26.91 6.18
C ARG A 256 -7.30 -26.12 6.83
N LYS A 257 -7.13 -24.81 6.85
CA LYS A 257 -8.17 -23.87 7.27
C LYS A 257 -8.96 -23.37 6.06
N ASN A 258 -10.16 -22.94 6.32
CA ASN A 258 -11.07 -22.41 5.30
C ASN A 258 -10.67 -21.00 4.88
N PRO A 259 -10.32 -20.74 3.60
CA PRO A 259 -9.93 -19.41 3.14
C PRO A 259 -11.00 -18.34 3.37
N VAL A 260 -12.29 -18.70 3.21
CA VAL A 260 -13.40 -17.76 3.45
C VAL A 260 -13.49 -17.44 4.93
N ALA A 261 -13.44 -18.45 5.81
CA ALA A 261 -13.50 -18.24 7.26
C ALA A 261 -12.31 -17.39 7.75
N GLU A 262 -11.10 -17.63 7.23
CA GLU A 262 -9.91 -16.83 7.55
C GLU A 262 -10.05 -15.38 7.06
N SER A 263 -10.81 -15.13 6.00
CA SER A 263 -11.05 -13.77 5.48
C SER A 263 -12.11 -13.00 6.25
N VAL A 264 -13.11 -13.68 6.88
CA VAL A 264 -14.27 -13.00 7.48
C VAL A 264 -14.52 -13.34 8.95
N ALA A 265 -14.25 -14.60 9.37
CA ALA A 265 -14.65 -15.06 10.70
C ALA A 265 -13.60 -14.80 11.79
N LYS A 266 -12.36 -14.53 11.40
CA LYS A 266 -11.24 -14.32 12.32
C LYS A 266 -11.16 -12.88 12.85
N GLY A 267 -11.98 -11.97 12.33
CA GLY A 267 -11.97 -10.56 12.67
C GLY A 267 -11.28 -9.69 11.60
N PHE A 268 -10.78 -8.54 12.02
CA PHE A 268 -10.18 -7.55 11.12
C PHE A 268 -9.07 -6.76 11.80
N SER A 269 -8.26 -6.06 11.00
CA SER A 269 -7.22 -5.17 11.47
C SER A 269 -7.33 -3.81 10.77
N VAL A 270 -7.15 -2.74 11.54
CA VAL A 270 -7.15 -1.35 11.04
C VAL A 270 -5.78 -0.75 11.25
N GLY A 271 -5.12 -0.39 10.16
CA GLY A 271 -3.87 0.37 10.17
C GLY A 271 -4.16 1.86 10.05
N ASN A 272 -3.50 2.68 10.85
CA ASN A 272 -3.60 4.13 10.82
C ASN A 272 -2.20 4.71 10.63
N ASP A 273 -1.95 5.35 9.48
CA ASP A 273 -0.70 6.03 9.21
C ASP A 273 -0.89 7.54 9.31
N ARG A 274 0.07 8.21 9.88
CA ARG A 274 0.09 9.66 10.02
C ARG A 274 1.46 10.17 9.62
N ALA A 275 1.47 11.25 8.83
CA ALA A 275 2.71 11.93 8.49
C ALA A 275 2.53 13.45 8.59
N LEU A 276 3.57 14.11 9.07
CA LEU A 276 3.73 15.55 9.02
C LEU A 276 5.11 15.84 8.44
N TYR A 277 5.14 16.62 7.39
CA TYR A 277 6.34 17.15 6.77
C TYR A 277 6.26 18.66 6.84
N ALA A 278 7.24 19.28 7.44
CA ALA A 278 7.31 20.73 7.58
C ALA A 278 8.72 21.22 7.28
N ASP A 279 8.85 22.24 6.44
CA ASP A 279 10.13 22.90 6.24
C ASP A 279 10.00 24.41 6.12
N LEU A 280 10.98 25.07 6.64
CA LEU A 280 11.18 26.52 6.59
C LEU A 280 12.53 26.79 5.94
N ARG A 281 12.52 27.67 4.91
CA ARG A 281 13.72 28.10 4.19
C ARG A 281 13.77 29.62 4.14
N ILE A 282 14.89 30.20 4.51
CA ILE A 282 15.14 31.64 4.47
C ILE A 282 16.27 31.87 3.47
N ILE A 283 16.01 32.65 2.43
CA ILE A 283 16.97 33.00 1.40
C ILE A 283 17.22 34.51 1.52
N GLN A 284 18.48 34.86 1.75
CA GLN A 284 18.93 36.24 1.87
C GLN A 284 19.83 36.58 0.69
N ASP A 285 19.40 37.56 -0.11
CA ASP A 285 20.25 38.19 -1.12
C ASP A 285 21.30 39.08 -0.40
N LEU A 286 22.55 38.81 -0.67
CA LEU A 286 23.72 39.53 -0.13
C LEU A 286 24.43 40.34 -1.21
N SER A 287 23.73 40.67 -2.28
CA SER A 287 24.26 41.46 -3.41
C SER A 287 24.76 42.87 -2.98
N VAL A 288 24.29 43.36 -1.82
CA VAL A 288 24.81 44.59 -1.19
C VAL A 288 26.29 44.45 -0.80
N LEU A 289 26.75 43.23 -0.45
CA LEU A 289 28.16 42.95 -0.14
C LEU A 289 28.96 42.69 -1.41
N THR A 290 28.45 41.80 -2.24
CA THR A 290 29.04 41.50 -3.54
C THR A 290 27.98 40.94 -4.49
N SER A 291 27.95 41.45 -5.74
CA SER A 291 26.98 41.00 -6.73
C SER A 291 27.05 39.50 -6.95
N GLY A 292 25.91 38.82 -6.87
CA GLY A 292 25.77 37.38 -7.05
C GLY A 292 25.96 36.52 -5.79
N LEU A 293 26.18 37.15 -4.60
CA LEU A 293 26.25 36.43 -3.33
C LEU A 293 24.86 36.27 -2.74
N SER A 294 24.54 35.07 -2.24
CA SER A 294 23.35 34.79 -1.44
C SER A 294 23.65 33.79 -0.33
N ALA A 295 22.86 33.83 0.74
CA ALA A 295 22.89 32.86 1.83
C ALA A 295 21.49 32.23 1.99
N GLU A 296 21.48 30.96 2.36
CA GLU A 296 20.26 30.19 2.57
C GLU A 296 20.38 29.39 3.86
N LEU A 297 19.32 29.43 4.67
CA LEU A 297 19.16 28.59 5.84
C LEU A 297 17.86 27.79 5.66
N ALA A 298 17.91 26.49 5.90
CA ALA A 298 16.73 25.63 5.83
C ALA A 298 16.68 24.67 7.03
N ILE A 299 15.48 24.46 7.55
CA ILE A 299 15.17 23.48 8.59
C ILE A 299 13.98 22.68 8.11
N ALA A 300 14.07 21.35 8.24
CA ALA A 300 12.92 20.46 8.03
C ALA A 300 12.68 19.59 9.27
N TYR A 301 11.41 19.30 9.50
CA TYR A 301 10.94 18.37 10.52
C TYR A 301 9.93 17.42 9.89
N ASP A 302 10.28 16.16 9.81
CA ASP A 302 9.47 15.10 9.24
C ASP A 302 9.16 14.07 10.33
N ASN A 303 7.87 13.79 10.53
CA ASN A 303 7.40 12.81 11.51
C ASN A 303 6.39 11.88 10.85
N ARG A 304 6.66 10.57 10.92
CA ARG A 304 5.78 9.51 10.39
C ARG A 304 5.55 8.46 11.46
N ALA A 305 4.32 8.01 11.59
CA ALA A 305 3.96 6.93 12.51
C ALA A 305 2.88 6.05 11.90
N SER A 306 2.95 4.75 12.18
CA SER A 306 1.99 3.74 11.78
C SER A 306 1.56 2.92 12.99
N TYR A 307 0.27 2.74 13.18
CA TYR A 307 -0.34 1.97 14.27
C TYR A 307 -1.33 0.97 13.68
N TRP A 308 -1.34 -0.22 14.25
CA TRP A 308 -2.30 -1.26 13.89
C TRP A 308 -3.17 -1.63 15.09
N ASP A 309 -4.47 -1.56 14.90
CA ASP A 309 -5.48 -2.02 15.82
C ASP A 309 -6.03 -3.35 15.30
N ASN A 310 -5.72 -4.45 16.00
CA ASN A 310 -6.11 -5.79 15.62
C ASN A 310 -7.29 -6.22 16.49
N LYS A 311 -8.38 -6.63 15.85
CA LYS A 311 -9.57 -7.20 16.47
C LYS A 311 -9.73 -8.62 15.97
N THR A 312 -9.33 -9.58 16.80
CA THR A 312 -9.22 -10.98 16.41
C THR A 312 -10.08 -11.88 17.27
N LYS A 313 -10.63 -12.93 16.68
CA LYS A 313 -11.34 -14.00 17.37
C LYS A 313 -11.00 -15.35 16.77
N ASN A 314 -11.27 -16.41 17.51
CA ASN A 314 -11.27 -17.76 16.98
C ASN A 314 -12.67 -18.12 16.47
N TYR A 315 -12.72 -19.05 15.54
CA TYR A 315 -13.97 -19.57 14.98
C TYR A 315 -13.98 -21.10 15.05
N LEU A 316 -15.20 -21.66 15.10
CA LEU A 316 -15.44 -23.10 15.06
C LEU A 316 -15.47 -23.57 13.61
N TYR A 317 -14.81 -24.70 13.30
CA TYR A 317 -14.87 -25.35 12.00
C TYR A 317 -14.95 -26.86 12.18
N GLU A 318 -15.41 -27.58 11.16
CA GLU A 318 -15.57 -29.00 11.20
C GLU A 318 -15.18 -29.72 9.93
N SER A 319 -14.65 -30.94 10.06
CA SER A 319 -14.45 -31.86 8.95
C SER A 319 -15.56 -32.90 8.92
N LEU A 320 -15.85 -33.35 7.70
CA LEU A 320 -16.87 -34.37 7.43
C LEU A 320 -16.22 -35.58 6.81
N GLN A 321 -16.55 -36.74 7.29
CA GLN A 321 -16.11 -38.03 6.73
C GLN A 321 -17.30 -38.94 6.52
N PRO A 322 -17.50 -39.51 5.31
CA PRO A 322 -18.57 -40.45 5.07
C PRO A 322 -18.31 -41.77 5.79
N VAL A 323 -19.30 -42.28 6.47
CA VAL A 323 -19.33 -43.67 6.98
C VAL A 323 -19.98 -44.51 5.89
N LYS A 324 -19.25 -45.51 5.39
CA LYS A 324 -19.71 -46.37 4.29
C LYS A 324 -19.96 -47.79 4.82
N ASP A 325 -20.99 -48.47 4.31
CA ASP A 325 -21.20 -49.89 4.48
C ASP A 325 -20.25 -50.74 3.63
N ASN A 326 -20.33 -52.05 3.74
CA ASN A 326 -19.51 -52.99 2.98
C ASN A 326 -19.73 -52.89 1.47
N GLY A 327 -20.84 -52.31 1.02
CA GLY A 327 -21.18 -52.06 -0.38
C GLY A 327 -20.70 -50.68 -0.91
N GLY A 328 -20.09 -49.86 -0.04
CA GLY A 328 -19.64 -48.51 -0.39
C GLY A 328 -20.73 -47.45 -0.32
N THR A 329 -21.93 -47.77 0.16
CA THR A 329 -23.03 -46.81 0.33
C THR A 329 -22.83 -46.01 1.60
N ILE A 330 -23.01 -44.69 1.50
CA ILE A 330 -22.90 -43.79 2.65
C ILE A 330 -24.10 -43.98 3.55
N THR A 331 -23.86 -44.43 4.78
CA THR A 331 -24.89 -44.71 5.80
C THR A 331 -24.97 -43.63 6.88
N ASP A 332 -23.85 -42.90 7.10
CA ASP A 332 -23.77 -41.83 8.10
C ASP A 332 -22.63 -40.86 7.79
N ILE A 333 -22.54 -39.74 8.51
CA ILE A 333 -21.50 -38.73 8.40
C ILE A 333 -20.87 -38.52 9.77
N THR A 334 -19.57 -38.82 9.89
CA THR A 334 -18.80 -38.47 11.09
C THR A 334 -18.39 -36.97 10.97
N ARG A 335 -18.72 -36.20 12.01
CA ARG A 335 -18.38 -34.79 12.15
C ARG A 335 -17.33 -34.61 13.22
N THR A 336 -16.17 -34.07 12.87
CA THR A 336 -15.12 -33.75 13.84
C THR A 336 -14.95 -32.23 13.89
N ARG A 337 -15.16 -31.65 15.06
CA ARG A 337 -15.09 -30.21 15.31
C ARG A 337 -13.73 -29.80 15.81
N TYR A 338 -13.27 -28.66 15.35
CA TYR A 338 -11.98 -28.04 15.67
C TYR A 338 -12.17 -26.60 16.07
N GLY A 339 -11.27 -26.09 16.92
CA GLY A 339 -11.34 -24.72 17.41
C GLY A 339 -12.51 -24.50 18.38
N GLN A 340 -12.72 -23.26 18.70
CA GLN A 340 -13.87 -22.81 19.49
C GLN A 340 -14.18 -21.35 19.07
N GLU A 341 -15.44 -20.98 19.15
CA GLU A 341 -15.81 -19.59 18.93
C GLU A 341 -15.46 -18.75 20.17
N THR A 342 -14.85 -17.59 19.97
CA THR A 342 -14.51 -16.64 21.02
C THR A 342 -15.02 -15.26 20.68
N ASP A 343 -15.14 -14.40 21.67
CA ASP A 343 -15.37 -12.98 21.45
C ASP A 343 -14.17 -12.31 20.80
N LEU A 344 -14.39 -11.11 20.20
CA LEU A 344 -13.32 -10.30 19.65
C LEU A 344 -12.37 -9.84 20.76
N SER A 345 -11.10 -10.19 20.65
CA SER A 345 -10.01 -9.63 21.44
C SER A 345 -9.43 -8.44 20.73
N PHE A 346 -8.96 -7.47 21.50
CA PHE A 346 -8.36 -6.25 20.99
C PHE A 346 -6.87 -6.18 21.34
N SER A 347 -6.05 -5.82 20.38
CA SER A 347 -4.63 -5.48 20.60
C SER A 347 -4.19 -4.38 19.66
N SER A 348 -3.36 -3.47 20.17
CA SER A 348 -2.70 -2.44 19.36
C SER A 348 -1.23 -2.73 19.23
N SER A 349 -0.66 -2.42 18.08
CA SER A 349 0.77 -2.52 17.83
C SER A 349 1.28 -1.29 17.09
N LEU A 350 2.47 -0.82 17.48
CA LEU A 350 3.21 0.20 16.74
C LEU A 350 3.87 -0.49 15.54
N GLY A 351 3.51 -0.06 14.32
CA GLY A 351 4.15 -0.53 13.10
C GLY A 351 5.54 0.09 12.95
N TYR A 352 5.59 1.40 12.93
CA TYR A 352 6.84 2.17 12.96
C TYR A 352 6.58 3.60 13.46
N GLN A 353 7.64 4.24 13.95
CA GLN A 353 7.69 5.68 14.18
C GLN A 353 9.05 6.18 13.70
N ASN A 354 9.05 7.19 12.86
CA ASN A 354 10.27 7.83 12.37
C ASN A 354 10.13 9.34 12.49
N ARG A 355 11.17 9.97 13.02
CA ARG A 355 11.29 11.41 13.12
C ARG A 355 12.65 11.82 12.57
N VAL A 356 12.64 12.74 11.61
CA VAL A 356 13.85 13.25 10.99
C VAL A 356 13.85 14.77 11.13
N THR A 357 14.94 15.32 11.61
CA THR A 357 15.18 16.76 11.64
C THR A 357 16.38 17.06 10.77
N THR A 358 16.21 17.96 9.81
CA THR A 358 17.26 18.36 8.87
C THR A 358 17.57 19.82 9.04
N PHE A 359 18.86 20.17 9.08
CA PHE A 359 19.36 21.54 9.02
C PHE A 359 20.30 21.69 7.83
N GLU A 360 20.10 22.72 7.03
CA GLU A 360 20.97 23.07 5.92
C GLU A 360 21.32 24.55 5.96
N ALA A 361 22.60 24.86 5.83
CA ALA A 361 23.11 26.22 5.63
C ALA A 361 23.93 26.24 4.35
N LYS A 362 23.63 27.21 3.45
CA LYS A 362 24.26 27.28 2.14
C LYS A 362 24.63 28.72 1.82
N VAL A 363 25.83 28.93 1.28
CA VAL A 363 26.27 30.18 0.71
C VAL A 363 26.54 29.95 -0.75
N ASN A 364 25.88 30.72 -1.61
CA ASN A 364 26.00 30.64 -3.06
C ASN A 364 26.65 31.91 -3.60
N TYR A 365 27.52 31.74 -4.57
CA TYR A 365 28.08 32.82 -5.36
C TYR A 365 27.94 32.51 -6.84
N GLU A 366 27.24 33.38 -7.59
CA GLU A 366 27.02 33.24 -9.01
C GLU A 366 27.39 34.56 -9.70
N LYS A 367 28.30 34.48 -10.65
CA LYS A 367 28.72 35.67 -11.40
C LYS A 367 29.02 35.37 -12.84
N ASN A 368 28.47 36.21 -13.70
CA ASN A 368 28.74 36.21 -15.13
C ASN A 368 29.64 37.43 -15.44
N TRP A 369 30.71 37.18 -16.19
CA TRP A 369 31.57 38.25 -16.73
C TRP A 369 31.45 38.33 -18.25
N GLN A 370 30.95 39.43 -18.74
CA GLN A 370 30.89 39.76 -20.18
C GLN A 370 30.23 38.65 -21.06
N ASP A 371 29.30 37.88 -20.52
CA ASP A 371 28.65 36.73 -21.15
C ASP A 371 29.59 35.62 -21.67
N MET A 372 30.90 35.70 -21.34
CA MET A 372 31.92 34.74 -21.73
C MET A 372 32.33 33.79 -20.63
N HIS A 373 32.24 34.21 -19.39
CA HIS A 373 32.64 33.42 -18.22
C HIS A 373 31.55 33.40 -17.15
N GLN A 374 31.13 32.21 -16.76
CA GLN A 374 30.20 32.00 -15.65
C GLN A 374 30.89 31.23 -14.53
N LEU A 375 30.84 31.76 -13.31
CA LEU A 375 31.30 31.09 -12.13
C LEU A 375 30.11 30.83 -11.20
N ASN A 376 29.91 29.56 -10.86
CA ASN A 376 28.95 29.13 -9.86
C ASN A 376 29.72 28.39 -8.76
N ALA A 377 29.65 28.88 -7.52
CA ALA A 377 30.28 28.27 -6.37
C ALA A 377 29.28 28.18 -5.22
N ALA A 378 29.30 27.08 -4.47
CA ALA A 378 28.46 26.89 -3.30
C ALA A 378 29.25 26.23 -2.17
N VAL A 379 29.02 26.68 -0.94
CA VAL A 379 29.45 26.00 0.28
C VAL A 379 28.20 25.57 1.03
N ILE A 380 28.07 24.28 1.34
CA ILE A 380 26.90 23.69 1.96
C ILE A 380 27.30 22.99 3.24
N TYR A 381 26.61 23.29 4.32
CA TYR A 381 26.59 22.50 5.54
C TYR A 381 25.25 21.80 5.66
N TYR A 382 25.27 20.50 5.88
CA TYR A 382 24.08 19.66 6.01
C TYR A 382 24.18 18.76 7.22
N GLN A 383 23.12 18.73 8.02
CA GLN A 383 23.00 17.85 9.18
C GLN A 383 21.61 17.23 9.18
N GLU A 384 21.54 15.94 9.44
CA GLU A 384 20.29 15.17 9.58
C GLU A 384 20.36 14.30 10.82
N GLU A 385 19.30 14.29 11.61
CA GLU A 385 19.19 13.54 12.87
C GLU A 385 17.84 12.83 12.99
#